data_ee67a0c729d2be3e28ead491625dda47
#
_entry.id   ee67a0c729d2be3e28ead491625dda47
#
_cell.length_a   1.000
_cell.length_b   1.000
_cell.length_c   1.000
_cell.angle_alpha   90.00
_cell.angle_beta   90.00
_cell.angle_gamma   90.00
#
_symmetry.space_group_name_H-M   'P 1'
#
loop_
_entity.id
_entity.type
_entity.pdbx_description
1 polymer ?
#
loop_
_entity_poly.entity_id
_entity_poly.type
_entity_poly.pdbx_seq_one_letter_code
_entity_poly.pdbx_strand_id
1 'polypeptide(L)'
;LAKEEQVTCDFQVMDAEHLTFQDESFDVVISRNLTWTLPEAAQAYKEWSRVLKPGGLLLNFDANYGATNFAETSDLPENHAHNQLGNSLMQECEDIKRQLPISSYLRPAWDVEELGKNDMEQISIDLGLSKRVYKERDEFYNPTPMFAIAARKQSNS
;
A
#
# COMPACT_ATOMS: atom_id res chain seq x y z
N LEU A 1 -0.34 18.93 -10.46
CA LEU A 1 0.71 18.77 -9.43
C LEU A 1 2.11 18.71 -10.03
N ALA A 2 2.55 17.61 -10.73
CA ALA A 2 3.92 17.49 -11.25
C ALA A 2 4.33 18.66 -12.16
N LYS A 3 3.43 19.15 -13.02
CA LYS A 3 3.69 20.32 -13.87
C LYS A 3 3.80 21.63 -13.08
N GLU A 4 3.02 21.78 -12.02
CA GLU A 4 3.03 22.95 -11.15
C GLU A 4 4.34 23.00 -10.34
N GLU A 5 4.82 21.84 -9.88
CA GLU A 5 6.06 21.72 -9.12
C GLU A 5 7.32 21.63 -10.03
N GLN A 6 7.17 21.75 -11.35
CA GLN A 6 8.25 21.64 -12.35
C GLN A 6 9.07 20.34 -12.24
N VAL A 7 8.42 19.25 -11.82
CA VAL A 7 9.02 17.91 -11.71
C VAL A 7 8.73 17.12 -12.97
N THR A 8 9.77 16.54 -13.59
CA THR A 8 9.62 15.60 -14.69
C THR A 8 9.30 14.22 -14.14
N CYS A 9 8.16 13.65 -14.55
CA CYS A 9 7.74 12.30 -14.18
C CYS A 9 7.39 11.51 -15.43
N ASP A 10 7.86 10.26 -15.51
CA ASP A 10 7.41 9.29 -16.50
C ASP A 10 6.26 8.46 -15.92
N PHE A 11 5.15 8.38 -16.66
CA PHE A 11 3.97 7.63 -16.27
C PHE A 11 3.82 6.41 -17.17
N GLN A 12 3.75 5.22 -16.58
CA GLN A 12 3.56 3.96 -17.31
C GLN A 12 2.41 3.18 -16.70
N VAL A 13 1.60 2.55 -17.55
CA VAL A 13 0.60 1.57 -17.12
C VAL A 13 1.27 0.21 -17.05
N MET A 14 1.24 -0.42 -15.89
CA MET A 14 1.96 -1.66 -15.62
C MET A 14 1.27 -2.45 -14.51
N ASP A 15 1.43 -3.78 -14.55
CA ASP A 15 1.04 -4.66 -13.47
C ASP A 15 2.09 -4.58 -12.34
N ALA A 16 1.63 -4.27 -11.12
CA ALA A 16 2.51 -4.15 -9.96
C ALA A 16 3.10 -5.50 -9.50
N GLU A 17 2.48 -6.60 -9.91
CA GLU A 17 2.90 -7.97 -9.62
C GLU A 17 3.86 -8.52 -10.69
N HIS A 18 3.98 -7.84 -11.85
CA HIS A 18 4.83 -8.22 -12.97
C HIS A 18 5.44 -6.99 -13.65
N LEU A 19 6.47 -6.43 -13.01
CA LEU A 19 7.12 -5.22 -13.51
C LEU A 19 8.03 -5.52 -14.70
N THR A 20 7.95 -4.70 -15.75
CA THR A 20 8.79 -4.85 -16.94
C THR A 20 10.17 -4.17 -16.82
N PHE A 21 10.49 -3.60 -15.66
CA PHE A 21 11.80 -3.01 -15.41
C PHE A 21 12.85 -4.09 -15.18
N GLN A 22 14.09 -3.75 -15.52
CA GLN A 22 15.25 -4.61 -15.24
C GLN A 22 15.50 -4.69 -13.72
N ASP A 23 16.20 -5.74 -13.30
CA ASP A 23 16.69 -5.88 -11.93
C ASP A 23 17.53 -4.66 -11.56
N GLU A 24 17.49 -4.29 -10.29
CA GLU A 24 18.34 -3.25 -9.71
C GLU A 24 18.29 -1.88 -10.42
N SER A 25 17.09 -1.49 -10.89
CA SER A 25 16.86 -0.24 -11.64
C SER A 25 16.63 0.97 -10.75
N PHE A 26 16.11 0.77 -9.52
CA PHE A 26 15.63 1.86 -8.68
C PHE A 26 16.36 1.94 -7.34
N ASP A 27 16.58 3.17 -6.88
CA ASP A 27 17.12 3.46 -5.55
C ASP A 27 16.01 3.42 -4.49
N VAL A 28 14.78 3.75 -4.89
CA VAL A 28 13.60 3.78 -4.01
C VAL A 28 12.38 3.25 -4.77
N VAL A 29 11.60 2.41 -4.11
CA VAL A 29 10.24 2.01 -4.52
C VAL A 29 9.27 2.49 -3.47
N ILE A 30 8.19 3.16 -3.90
CA ILE A 30 7.14 3.66 -3.02
C ILE A 30 5.80 3.09 -3.47
N SER A 31 5.05 2.53 -2.53
CA SER A 31 3.68 2.08 -2.71
C SER A 31 2.76 2.76 -1.70
N ARG A 32 1.54 3.10 -2.13
CA ARG A 32 0.52 3.64 -1.24
C ARG A 32 -0.86 3.12 -1.62
N ASN A 33 -1.59 2.55 -0.65
CA ASN A 33 -2.96 2.03 -0.81
C ASN A 33 -3.08 1.07 -2.00
N LEU A 34 -2.06 0.26 -2.25
CA LEU A 34 -2.00 -0.65 -3.39
C LEU A 34 -2.01 -2.11 -2.95
N THR A 35 -1.15 -2.49 -1.99
CA THR A 35 -0.90 -3.89 -1.64
C THR A 35 -2.20 -4.64 -1.28
N TRP A 36 -3.12 -3.97 -0.58
CA TRP A 36 -4.40 -4.55 -0.16
C TRP A 36 -5.36 -4.87 -1.33
N THR A 37 -5.11 -4.34 -2.53
CA THR A 37 -5.93 -4.57 -3.73
C THR A 37 -5.38 -5.66 -4.63
N LEU A 38 -4.21 -6.20 -4.33
CA LEU A 38 -3.50 -7.11 -5.21
C LEU A 38 -3.92 -8.58 -4.96
N PRO A 39 -4.24 -9.33 -6.02
CA PRO A 39 -4.49 -10.76 -5.94
C PRO A 39 -3.28 -11.56 -5.44
N GLU A 40 -2.09 -11.21 -5.87
CA GLU A 40 -0.81 -11.87 -5.59
C GLU A 40 0.17 -10.92 -4.89
N ALA A 41 -0.23 -10.30 -3.77
CA ALA A 41 0.56 -9.28 -3.07
C ALA A 41 1.99 -9.76 -2.70
N ALA A 42 2.20 -11.05 -2.44
CA ALA A 42 3.52 -11.62 -2.23
C ALA A 42 4.40 -11.50 -3.48
N GLN A 43 3.82 -11.69 -4.67
CA GLN A 43 4.53 -11.52 -5.94
C GLN A 43 4.92 -10.05 -6.16
N ALA A 44 4.07 -9.10 -5.78
CA ALA A 44 4.41 -7.68 -5.86
C ALA A 44 5.64 -7.35 -4.99
N TYR A 45 5.71 -7.84 -3.75
CA TYR A 45 6.89 -7.65 -2.90
C TYR A 45 8.16 -8.24 -3.50
N LYS A 46 8.08 -9.41 -4.15
CA LYS A 46 9.19 -10.01 -4.87
C LYS A 46 9.66 -9.12 -6.03
N GLU A 47 8.73 -8.60 -6.83
CA GLU A 47 9.05 -7.71 -7.94
C GLU A 47 9.65 -6.39 -7.46
N TRP A 48 9.09 -5.80 -6.39
CA TRP A 48 9.62 -4.56 -5.83
C TRP A 48 11.04 -4.73 -5.27
N SER A 49 11.31 -5.88 -4.61
CA SER A 49 12.67 -6.21 -4.19
C SER A 49 13.60 -6.41 -5.40
N ARG A 50 13.15 -7.13 -6.44
CA ARG A 50 13.95 -7.39 -7.64
C ARG A 50 14.42 -6.11 -8.31
N VAL A 51 13.51 -5.14 -8.50
CA VAL A 51 13.84 -3.89 -9.18
C VAL A 51 14.61 -2.89 -8.33
N LEU A 52 14.66 -3.06 -7.00
CA LEU A 52 15.50 -2.27 -6.12
C LEU A 52 16.97 -2.63 -6.28
N LYS A 53 17.82 -1.64 -6.30
CA LYS A 53 19.28 -1.81 -6.19
C LYS A 53 19.65 -2.36 -4.81
N PRO A 54 20.79 -3.05 -4.65
CA PRO A 54 21.33 -3.37 -3.34
C PRO A 54 21.41 -2.13 -2.44
N GLY A 55 20.93 -2.22 -1.20
CA GLY A 55 20.79 -1.09 -0.28
C GLY A 55 19.63 -0.13 -0.58
N GLY A 56 18.88 -0.35 -1.67
CA GLY A 56 17.72 0.45 -2.05
C GLY A 56 16.58 0.39 -1.01
N LEU A 57 15.73 1.39 -1.01
CA LEU A 57 14.68 1.60 0.00
C LEU A 57 13.29 1.28 -0.57
N LEU A 58 12.55 0.41 0.11
CA LEU A 58 11.11 0.24 -0.07
C LEU A 58 10.35 1.03 0.99
N LEU A 59 9.35 1.80 0.55
CA LEU A 59 8.36 2.45 1.41
C LEU A 59 6.96 1.98 1.00
N ASN A 60 6.24 1.34 1.93
CA ASN A 60 4.86 0.93 1.71
C ASN A 60 3.94 1.58 2.74
N PHE A 61 2.95 2.34 2.26
CA PHE A 61 1.93 3.00 3.06
C PHE A 61 0.59 2.32 2.80
N ASP A 62 0.06 1.56 3.77
CA ASP A 62 -1.15 0.78 3.58
C ASP A 62 -1.95 0.64 4.88
N ALA A 63 -3.02 -0.14 4.87
CA ALA A 63 -3.84 -0.43 6.04
C ALA A 63 -4.30 -1.89 6.04
N ASN A 64 -4.72 -2.39 7.21
CA ASN A 64 -5.32 -3.72 7.31
C ASN A 64 -6.80 -3.67 6.95
N TYR A 65 -7.11 -3.42 5.67
CA TYR A 65 -8.48 -3.31 5.19
C TYR A 65 -9.28 -4.62 5.31
N GLY A 66 -8.62 -5.77 5.39
CA GLY A 66 -9.26 -7.05 5.66
C GLY A 66 -9.96 -7.11 7.02
N ALA A 67 -9.49 -6.34 8.00
CA ALA A 67 -10.07 -6.26 9.32
C ALA A 67 -11.27 -5.28 9.44
N THR A 68 -11.61 -4.56 8.38
CA THR A 68 -12.70 -3.57 8.35
C THR A 68 -13.76 -3.95 7.33
N ASN A 69 -15.01 -3.52 7.57
CA ASN A 69 -16.11 -3.68 6.62
C ASN A 69 -16.48 -2.32 6.04
N PHE A 70 -16.28 -2.13 4.75
CA PHE A 70 -16.56 -0.86 4.08
C PHE A 70 -18.05 -0.51 4.08
N ALA A 71 -18.93 -1.52 4.00
CA ALA A 71 -20.38 -1.32 3.99
C ALA A 71 -20.92 -0.93 5.37
N GLU A 72 -20.19 -1.23 6.45
CA GLU A 72 -20.59 -0.95 7.83
C GLU A 72 -19.83 0.25 8.43
N THR A 73 -18.97 0.90 7.66
CA THR A 73 -18.21 2.04 8.15
C THR A 73 -19.14 3.20 8.47
N SER A 74 -19.33 3.44 9.75
CA SER A 74 -20.05 4.58 10.31
C SER A 74 -19.08 5.65 10.78
N ASP A 75 -19.60 6.85 11.08
CA ASP A 75 -18.79 7.95 11.63
C ASP A 75 -17.81 8.56 10.61
N LEU A 76 -18.24 8.65 9.33
CA LEU A 76 -17.53 9.40 8.30
C LEU A 76 -18.05 10.86 8.26
N PRO A 77 -17.19 11.84 7.89
CA PRO A 77 -17.64 13.19 7.60
C PRO A 77 -18.77 13.24 6.57
N GLU A 78 -19.70 14.17 6.68
CA GLU A 78 -20.85 14.27 5.76
C GLU A 78 -20.43 14.37 4.30
N ASN A 79 -19.33 15.09 4.04
CA ASN A 79 -18.76 15.29 2.70
C ASN A 79 -17.80 14.17 2.27
N HIS A 80 -17.67 13.09 3.03
CA HIS A 80 -16.74 12.02 2.73
C HIS A 80 -17.05 11.33 1.39
N ALA A 81 -16.01 11.01 0.62
CA ALA A 81 -16.14 10.42 -0.71
C ALA A 81 -16.98 9.12 -0.73
N HIS A 82 -16.88 8.27 0.29
CA HIS A 82 -17.68 7.05 0.38
C HIS A 82 -19.19 7.31 0.46
N ASN A 83 -19.61 8.41 1.08
CA ASN A 83 -21.03 8.77 1.17
C ASN A 83 -21.65 9.08 -0.21
N GLN A 84 -20.80 9.40 -1.20
CA GLN A 84 -21.22 9.70 -2.57
C GLN A 84 -21.35 8.45 -3.45
N LEU A 85 -20.73 7.32 -3.04
CA LEU A 85 -20.69 6.09 -3.85
C LEU A 85 -21.98 5.27 -3.80
N GLY A 86 -22.75 5.40 -2.73
CA GLY A 86 -23.97 4.63 -2.50
C GLY A 86 -23.70 3.19 -2.01
N ASN A 87 -24.69 2.64 -1.31
CA ASN A 87 -24.55 1.35 -0.60
C ASN A 87 -24.23 0.16 -1.52
N SER A 88 -24.79 0.15 -2.74
CA SER A 88 -24.58 -0.95 -3.69
C SER A 88 -23.11 -1.06 -4.10
N LEU A 89 -22.47 0.07 -4.44
CA LEU A 89 -21.05 0.07 -4.84
C LEU A 89 -20.14 -0.24 -3.66
N MET A 90 -20.47 0.25 -2.47
CA MET A 90 -19.72 -0.08 -1.25
C MET A 90 -19.78 -1.56 -0.93
N GLN A 91 -20.94 -2.21 -1.13
CA GLN A 91 -21.09 -3.65 -0.96
C GLN A 91 -20.27 -4.43 -2.01
N GLU A 92 -20.29 -3.99 -3.26
CA GLU A 92 -19.47 -4.60 -4.32
C GLU A 92 -17.96 -4.50 -4.00
N CYS A 93 -17.50 -3.35 -3.53
CA CYS A 93 -16.10 -3.18 -3.08
C CYS A 93 -15.76 -4.13 -1.93
N GLU A 94 -16.67 -4.31 -0.97
CA GLU A 94 -16.50 -5.24 0.13
C GLU A 94 -16.42 -6.69 -0.35
N ASP A 95 -17.28 -7.09 -1.29
CA ASP A 95 -17.33 -8.43 -1.85
C ASP A 95 -16.07 -8.76 -2.67
N ILE A 96 -15.54 -7.79 -3.43
CA ILE A 96 -14.27 -7.93 -4.15
C ILE A 96 -13.12 -8.09 -3.14
N LYS A 97 -13.05 -7.20 -2.15
CA LYS A 97 -12.01 -7.23 -1.11
C LYS A 97 -11.94 -8.58 -0.41
N ARG A 98 -13.09 -9.17 -0.05
CA ARG A 98 -13.17 -10.48 0.63
C ARG A 98 -12.65 -11.64 -0.20
N GLN A 99 -12.59 -11.51 -1.52
CA GLN A 99 -12.05 -12.53 -2.43
C GLN A 99 -10.53 -12.49 -2.52
N LEU A 100 -9.90 -11.39 -2.09
CA LEU A 100 -8.45 -11.23 -2.12
C LEU A 100 -7.79 -11.96 -0.94
N PRO A 101 -6.80 -12.83 -1.18
CA PRO A 101 -6.11 -13.59 -0.11
C PRO A 101 -5.55 -12.68 0.99
N ILE A 102 -5.03 -11.52 0.62
CA ILE A 102 -4.43 -10.55 1.54
C ILE A 102 -5.42 -10.05 2.62
N SER A 103 -6.73 -10.09 2.35
CA SER A 103 -7.76 -9.67 3.30
C SER A 103 -7.89 -10.62 4.50
N SER A 104 -7.35 -11.84 4.40
CA SER A 104 -7.32 -12.82 5.49
C SER A 104 -6.05 -12.72 6.35
N TYR A 105 -5.07 -11.94 5.95
CA TYR A 105 -3.78 -11.86 6.64
C TYR A 105 -3.77 -10.78 7.72
N LEU A 106 -3.02 -11.04 8.80
CA LEU A 106 -2.79 -10.05 9.86
C LEU A 106 -1.70 -9.06 9.39
N ARG A 107 -2.13 -7.90 8.93
CA ARG A 107 -1.21 -6.85 8.48
C ARG A 107 -0.93 -5.83 9.59
N PRO A 108 0.28 -5.27 9.69
CA PRO A 108 1.43 -5.43 8.79
C PRO A 108 2.36 -6.61 9.12
N ALA A 109 2.01 -7.52 10.03
CA ALA A 109 2.89 -8.64 10.42
C ALA A 109 3.21 -9.56 9.22
N TRP A 110 2.20 -9.88 8.40
CA TRP A 110 2.38 -10.65 7.18
C TRP A 110 3.31 -9.96 6.19
N ASP A 111 3.18 -8.64 6.04
CA ASP A 111 4.02 -7.85 5.14
C ASP A 111 5.51 -7.93 5.53
N VAL A 112 5.80 -7.87 6.82
CA VAL A 112 7.17 -8.00 7.34
C VAL A 112 7.75 -9.39 7.04
N GLU A 113 6.94 -10.43 7.19
CA GLU A 113 7.34 -11.81 6.88
C GLU A 113 7.66 -11.96 5.40
N GLU A 114 6.80 -11.45 4.51
CA GLU A 114 7.02 -11.50 3.05
C GLU A 114 8.25 -10.69 2.64
N LEU A 115 8.46 -9.52 3.21
CA LEU A 115 9.65 -8.72 2.95
C LEU A 115 10.93 -9.46 3.35
N GLY A 116 10.93 -10.11 4.52
CA GLY A 116 12.08 -10.92 4.96
C GLY A 116 12.39 -12.11 4.04
N LYS A 117 11.37 -12.70 3.39
CA LYS A 117 11.56 -13.77 2.38
C LYS A 117 12.16 -13.26 1.06
N ASN A 118 12.09 -11.96 0.81
CA ASN A 118 12.52 -11.31 -0.43
C ASN A 118 13.76 -10.42 -0.24
N ASP A 119 14.70 -10.87 0.57
CA ASP A 119 16.01 -10.23 0.80
C ASP A 119 15.91 -8.78 1.31
N MET A 120 14.82 -8.45 2.01
CA MET A 120 14.67 -7.15 2.66
C MET A 120 15.10 -7.23 4.13
N GLU A 121 15.83 -6.22 4.57
CA GLU A 121 16.35 -6.09 5.94
C GLU A 121 16.05 -4.71 6.52
N GLN A 122 16.46 -4.47 7.78
CA GLN A 122 16.26 -3.20 8.48
C GLN A 122 14.80 -2.74 8.41
N ILE A 123 13.87 -3.70 8.53
CA ILE A 123 12.44 -3.44 8.41
C ILE A 123 11.96 -2.65 9.63
N SER A 124 11.38 -1.50 9.39
CA SER A 124 10.74 -0.67 10.42
C SER A 124 9.27 -0.45 10.10
N ILE A 125 8.44 -0.41 11.14
CA ILE A 125 6.99 -0.22 11.03
C ILE A 125 6.58 1.00 11.84
N ASP A 126 5.75 1.84 11.24
CA ASP A 126 5.12 2.96 11.90
C ASP A 126 3.60 2.77 11.91
N LEU A 127 3.07 2.42 13.08
CA LEU A 127 1.62 2.28 13.32
C LEU A 127 0.95 3.60 13.69
N GLY A 128 1.72 4.67 13.86
CA GLY A 128 1.22 6.01 14.20
C GLY A 128 0.94 6.89 13.00
N LEU A 129 1.05 6.37 11.78
CA LEU A 129 0.92 7.14 10.54
C LEU A 129 -0.39 7.92 10.45
N SER A 130 -1.53 7.27 10.67
CA SER A 130 -2.85 7.91 10.58
C SER A 130 -2.98 9.14 11.46
N LYS A 131 -2.43 9.12 12.68
CA LYS A 131 -2.48 10.25 13.63
C LYS A 131 -1.68 11.47 13.15
N ARG A 132 -0.70 11.25 12.29
CA ARG A 132 0.12 12.35 11.73
C ARG A 132 -0.45 12.88 10.42
N VAL A 133 -1.04 12.00 9.60
CA VAL A 133 -1.59 12.35 8.28
C VAL A 133 -2.99 12.96 8.41
N TYR A 134 -3.87 12.30 9.16
CA TYR A 134 -5.26 12.75 9.32
C TYR A 134 -5.43 13.56 10.62
N LYS A 135 -4.95 14.81 10.58
CA LYS A 135 -5.14 15.77 11.71
C LYS A 135 -6.57 16.26 11.80
N GLU A 136 -7.25 16.33 10.66
CA GLU A 136 -8.65 16.71 10.50
C GLU A 136 -9.40 15.57 9.83
N ARG A 137 -10.70 15.50 10.07
CA ARG A 137 -11.60 14.52 9.45
C ARG A 137 -12.30 15.20 8.27
N ASP A 138 -11.63 15.25 7.14
CA ASP A 138 -12.11 15.81 5.89
C ASP A 138 -12.70 14.72 4.95
N GLU A 139 -12.99 15.10 3.73
CA GLU A 139 -13.54 14.22 2.69
C GLU A 139 -12.63 13.05 2.29
N PHE A 140 -11.33 13.13 2.63
CA PHE A 140 -10.30 12.12 2.34
C PHE A 140 -9.87 11.33 3.60
N TYR A 141 -10.54 11.57 4.72
CA TYR A 141 -10.22 10.87 5.96
C TYR A 141 -10.31 9.36 5.80
N ASN A 142 -9.28 8.61 6.18
CA ASN A 142 -9.31 7.16 6.18
C ASN A 142 -9.63 6.64 7.58
N PRO A 143 -10.81 6.03 7.80
CA PRO A 143 -11.19 5.49 9.11
C PRO A 143 -10.38 4.24 9.49
N THR A 144 -9.83 3.52 8.50
CA THR A 144 -8.97 2.36 8.75
C THR A 144 -7.56 2.84 9.10
N PRO A 145 -7.03 2.48 10.29
CA PRO A 145 -5.69 2.89 10.67
C PRO A 145 -4.63 2.45 9.67
N MET A 146 -3.89 3.40 9.13
CA MET A 146 -2.79 3.15 8.22
C MET A 146 -1.50 2.86 8.98
N PHE A 147 -0.65 2.06 8.37
CA PHE A 147 0.73 1.86 8.75
C PHE A 147 1.68 2.28 7.62
N ALA A 148 2.93 2.56 7.98
CA ALA A 148 4.02 2.66 7.02
C ALA A 148 5.05 1.57 7.33
N ILE A 149 5.60 0.98 6.27
CA ILE A 149 6.74 0.06 6.34
C ILE A 149 7.88 0.69 5.55
N ALA A 150 9.06 0.72 6.16
CA ALA A 150 10.31 1.02 5.46
C ALA A 150 11.23 -0.19 5.59
N ALA A 151 11.80 -0.64 4.47
CA ALA A 151 12.71 -1.77 4.42
C ALA A 151 13.84 -1.50 3.42
N ARG A 152 15.03 -2.04 3.64
CA ARG A 152 16.15 -1.95 2.71
C ARG A 152 16.42 -3.30 2.05
N LYS A 153 16.72 -3.29 0.76
CA LYS A 153 17.25 -4.47 0.08
C LYS A 153 18.66 -4.75 0.61
N GLN A 154 18.95 -6.02 0.88
CA GLN A 154 20.28 -6.44 1.32
C GLN A 154 21.36 -5.94 0.36
N SER A 155 22.47 -5.47 0.92
CA SER A 155 23.62 -5.09 0.13
C SER A 155 24.41 -6.33 -0.28
N ASN A 156 24.89 -6.37 -1.51
CA ASN A 156 25.81 -7.43 -1.94
C ASN A 156 27.09 -7.34 -1.07
N SER A 157 27.43 -8.43 -0.41
CA SER A 157 28.65 -8.57 0.41
C SER A 157 29.88 -8.61 -0.47
#